data_6abd5f07e519605fe8cce1d020fbb917
#
_entry.id   6abd5f07e519605fe8cce1d020fbb917
#
_cell.length_a   1.000
_cell.length_b   1.000
_cell.length_c   1.000
_cell.angle_alpha   90.00
_cell.angle_beta   90.00
_cell.angle_gamma   90.00
#
_symmetry.space_group_name_H-M   'P 1'
#
loop_
_entity.id
_entity.type
_entity.pdbx_description
1 polymer ?
#
loop_
_entity_poly.entity_id
_entity_poly.type
_entity_poly.pdbx_seq_one_letter_code
_entity_poly.pdbx_strand_id
1 'polypeptide(L)'
;MKYDIVLFDLDGTLLNTLEDLADSVNYVMMQMGYPVHPLESIRQFVGNGIRILMVKATPQGEENPRFEEAFAMFKAYYLTHNQIETRPYDGVMELLHDYEEQDMPMAIVTNKNQESVDVLVRDVFKNHVRVAVGDDGIRPRKPAAAPVEEALRRLRQVYADRSWARMGVEDALSEEDWLEWIKPHVLYVGDSDVDAATAENSGVDCALCAWGFREESLLETLPHVVLLHKPLELEAFVRG
;
A
#
# COMPACT_ATOMS: atom_id res chain seq x y z
N MET A 1 -24.30 -0.46 0.33
CA MET A 1 -22.92 -0.88 0.61
C MET A 1 -22.50 -0.20 1.89
N LYS A 2 -21.71 -0.87 2.70
CA LYS A 2 -21.20 -0.30 3.97
C LYS A 2 -20.12 0.75 3.70
N TYR A 3 -19.31 0.55 2.65
CA TYR A 3 -18.27 1.46 2.20
C TYR A 3 -18.46 1.81 0.73
N ASP A 4 -18.10 3.03 0.38
CA ASP A 4 -18.27 3.61 -0.96
C ASP A 4 -16.93 3.86 -1.66
N ILE A 5 -15.83 3.78 -0.91
CA ILE A 5 -14.43 3.90 -1.38
C ILE A 5 -13.58 2.82 -0.71
N VAL A 6 -12.71 2.18 -1.47
CA VAL A 6 -11.71 1.25 -0.94
C VAL A 6 -10.31 1.72 -1.31
N LEU A 7 -9.47 1.88 -0.30
CA LEU A 7 -8.06 2.21 -0.44
C LEU A 7 -7.21 0.99 -0.10
N PHE A 8 -6.20 0.71 -0.90
CA PHE A 8 -5.35 -0.46 -0.73
C PHE A 8 -3.90 -0.06 -0.50
N ASP A 9 -3.21 -0.69 0.44
CA ASP A 9 -1.76 -0.79 0.33
C ASP A 9 -1.36 -1.68 -0.85
N LEU A 10 -0.09 -1.69 -1.19
CA LEU A 10 0.45 -2.40 -2.35
C LEU A 10 1.24 -3.64 -1.93
N ASP A 11 2.41 -3.42 -1.29
CA ASP A 11 3.37 -4.47 -0.96
C ASP A 11 2.89 -5.30 0.25
N GLY A 12 2.53 -6.56 0.05
CA GLY A 12 1.93 -7.43 1.08
C GLY A 12 0.41 -7.44 1.07
N THR A 13 -0.24 -6.50 0.38
CA THR A 13 -1.70 -6.41 0.29
C THR A 13 -2.22 -6.82 -1.10
N LEU A 14 -1.85 -6.09 -2.13
CA LEU A 14 -2.20 -6.41 -3.53
C LEU A 14 -1.14 -7.28 -4.20
N LEU A 15 0.15 -7.04 -3.91
CA LEU A 15 1.28 -7.73 -4.52
C LEU A 15 2.14 -8.45 -3.47
N ASN A 16 2.51 -9.69 -3.79
CA ASN A 16 3.65 -10.33 -3.14
C ASN A 16 4.92 -9.84 -3.83
N THR A 17 5.66 -8.96 -3.15
CA THR A 17 6.91 -8.35 -3.64
C THR A 17 8.12 -8.81 -2.83
N LEU A 18 7.93 -9.78 -1.93
CA LEU A 18 8.92 -10.13 -0.92
C LEU A 18 10.18 -10.72 -1.51
N GLU A 19 10.04 -11.60 -2.50
CA GLU A 19 11.17 -12.29 -3.14
C GLU A 19 12.08 -11.30 -3.87
N ASP A 20 11.53 -10.41 -4.69
CA ASP A 20 12.31 -9.39 -5.43
C ASP A 20 13.01 -8.40 -4.48
N LEU A 21 12.36 -8.04 -3.36
CA LEU A 21 12.97 -7.22 -2.32
C LEU A 21 14.11 -7.95 -1.64
N ALA A 22 13.93 -9.23 -1.29
CA ALA A 22 14.93 -10.05 -0.63
C ALA A 22 16.16 -10.27 -1.53
N ASP A 23 15.94 -10.58 -2.79
CA ASP A 23 17.02 -10.77 -3.77
C ASP A 23 17.81 -9.48 -3.97
N SER A 24 17.11 -8.33 -4.03
CA SER A 24 17.76 -7.03 -4.19
C SER A 24 18.58 -6.63 -2.97
N VAL A 25 18.05 -6.85 -1.75
CA VAL A 25 18.81 -6.63 -0.51
C VAL A 25 20.04 -7.54 -0.48
N ASN A 26 19.85 -8.84 -0.70
CA ASN A 26 20.93 -9.83 -0.60
C ASN A 26 21.97 -9.64 -1.69
N TYR A 27 21.59 -9.20 -2.89
CA TYR A 27 22.57 -8.78 -3.91
C TYR A 27 23.50 -7.69 -3.35
N VAL A 28 22.94 -6.64 -2.74
CA VAL A 28 23.74 -5.55 -2.16
C VAL A 28 24.61 -6.05 -0.99
N MET A 29 24.06 -6.86 -0.10
CA MET A 29 24.82 -7.44 1.02
C MET A 29 26.03 -8.20 0.51
N MET A 30 25.87 -9.04 -0.51
CA MET A 30 26.98 -9.77 -1.13
C MET A 30 28.04 -8.84 -1.77
N GLN A 31 27.61 -7.82 -2.54
CA GLN A 31 28.53 -6.87 -3.19
C GLN A 31 29.32 -6.04 -2.16
N MET A 32 28.71 -5.73 -1.02
CA MET A 32 29.35 -4.96 0.05
C MET A 32 30.20 -5.83 1.00
N GLY A 33 30.14 -7.17 0.85
CA GLY A 33 30.81 -8.10 1.77
C GLY A 33 30.12 -8.20 3.13
N TYR A 34 28.82 -7.93 3.21
CA TYR A 34 27.98 -8.03 4.41
C TYR A 34 27.28 -9.38 4.47
N PRO A 35 26.82 -9.81 5.67
CA PRO A 35 25.98 -10.99 5.81
C PRO A 35 24.66 -10.84 5.03
N VAL A 36 24.24 -11.92 4.35
CA VAL A 36 22.92 -12.00 3.73
C VAL A 36 21.84 -12.32 4.75
N HIS A 37 20.60 -11.98 4.44
CA HIS A 37 19.45 -12.19 5.30
C HIS A 37 18.53 -13.29 4.76
N PRO A 38 17.99 -14.16 5.64
CA PRO A 38 16.92 -15.06 5.23
C PRO A 38 15.65 -14.28 4.88
N LEU A 39 14.79 -14.84 4.03
CA LEU A 39 13.55 -14.23 3.55
C LEU A 39 12.68 -13.72 4.70
N GLU A 40 12.59 -14.49 5.79
CA GLU A 40 11.80 -14.13 6.97
C GLU A 40 12.29 -12.85 7.65
N SER A 41 13.60 -12.60 7.69
CA SER A 41 14.13 -11.35 8.21
C SER A 41 13.77 -10.17 7.31
N ILE A 42 13.85 -10.36 5.99
CA ILE A 42 13.45 -9.32 5.02
C ILE A 42 11.96 -9.00 5.17
N ARG A 43 11.09 -10.01 5.34
CA ARG A 43 9.67 -9.85 5.61
C ARG A 43 9.40 -8.87 6.76
N GLN A 44 10.14 -9.02 7.86
CA GLN A 44 10.01 -8.14 9.03
C GLN A 44 10.56 -6.72 8.80
N PHE A 45 11.46 -6.53 7.82
CA PHE A 45 12.05 -5.22 7.52
C PHE A 45 11.15 -4.36 6.64
N VAL A 46 10.27 -4.96 5.85
CA VAL A 46 9.36 -4.27 4.89
C VAL A 46 8.26 -3.49 5.64
N GLY A 47 7.67 -2.50 4.97
CA GLY A 47 6.50 -1.72 5.41
C GLY A 47 6.74 -0.21 5.53
N ASN A 48 7.97 0.20 5.86
CA ASN A 48 8.32 1.62 6.07
C ASN A 48 9.16 2.22 4.91
N GLY A 49 9.04 1.66 3.71
CA GLY A 49 9.78 2.08 2.52
C GLY A 49 11.21 1.53 2.45
N ILE A 50 11.80 1.63 1.25
CA ILE A 50 13.08 0.98 0.91
C ILE A 50 14.28 1.51 1.70
N ARG A 51 14.25 2.77 2.17
CA ARG A 51 15.35 3.29 3.00
C ARG A 51 15.40 2.57 4.34
N ILE A 52 14.25 2.42 5.01
CA ILE A 52 14.17 1.72 6.30
C ILE A 52 14.46 0.24 6.14
N LEU A 53 14.02 -0.40 5.05
CA LEU A 53 14.41 -1.75 4.69
C LEU A 53 15.95 -1.88 4.67
N MET A 54 16.64 -1.00 3.98
CA MET A 54 18.10 -1.01 3.87
C MET A 54 18.80 -0.65 5.19
N VAL A 55 18.22 0.25 6.01
CA VAL A 55 18.72 0.53 7.37
C VAL A 55 18.71 -0.73 8.23
N LYS A 56 17.63 -1.50 8.19
CA LYS A 56 17.52 -2.75 8.95
C LYS A 56 18.44 -3.86 8.41
N ALA A 57 18.67 -3.87 7.10
CA ALA A 57 19.50 -4.89 6.46
C ALA A 57 21.01 -4.61 6.54
N THR A 58 21.41 -3.34 6.58
CA THR A 58 22.83 -2.96 6.59
C THR A 58 23.40 -3.04 8.02
N PRO A 59 24.57 -3.67 8.24
CA PRO A 59 25.21 -3.65 9.54
C PRO A 59 25.40 -2.21 10.06
N GLN A 60 25.02 -1.94 11.29
CA GLN A 60 25.01 -0.61 11.94
C GLN A 60 24.01 0.39 11.34
N GLY A 61 23.18 -0.03 10.39
CA GLY A 61 22.15 0.84 9.80
C GLY A 61 22.73 2.10 9.15
N GLU A 62 22.12 3.26 9.43
CA GLU A 62 22.58 4.55 8.88
C GLU A 62 23.94 5.03 9.43
N GLU A 63 24.40 4.48 10.54
CA GLU A 63 25.74 4.78 11.09
C GLU A 63 26.87 4.08 10.30
N ASN A 64 26.54 3.15 9.43
CA ASN A 64 27.53 2.51 8.57
C ASN A 64 28.10 3.55 7.58
N PRO A 65 29.43 3.77 7.55
CA PRO A 65 30.04 4.78 6.66
C PRO A 65 29.81 4.55 5.17
N ARG A 66 29.40 3.31 4.80
CA ARG A 66 29.06 2.94 3.41
C ARG A 66 27.55 2.75 3.18
N PHE A 67 26.70 3.22 4.11
CA PHE A 67 25.26 3.06 3.98
C PHE A 67 24.70 3.68 2.70
N GLU A 68 25.08 4.91 2.37
CA GLU A 68 24.59 5.59 1.17
C GLU A 68 25.05 4.90 -0.13
N GLU A 69 26.23 4.28 -0.13
CA GLU A 69 26.69 3.44 -1.25
C GLU A 69 25.81 2.19 -1.40
N ALA A 70 25.53 1.49 -0.30
CA ALA A 70 24.65 0.32 -0.29
C ALA A 70 23.23 0.69 -0.73
N PHE A 71 22.69 1.80 -0.23
CA PHE A 71 21.35 2.26 -0.58
C PHE A 71 21.24 2.69 -2.05
N ALA A 72 22.27 3.37 -2.60
CA ALA A 72 22.31 3.72 -4.01
C ALA A 72 22.37 2.47 -4.91
N MET A 73 23.17 1.47 -4.52
CA MET A 73 23.26 0.18 -5.23
C MET A 73 21.93 -0.57 -5.19
N PHE A 74 21.25 -0.60 -4.04
CA PHE A 74 19.92 -1.20 -3.92
C PHE A 74 18.92 -0.55 -4.87
N LYS A 75 18.83 0.77 -4.88
CA LYS A 75 17.90 1.48 -5.77
C LYS A 75 18.16 1.16 -7.24
N ALA A 76 19.44 1.17 -7.66
CA ALA A 76 19.82 0.87 -9.04
C ALA A 76 19.45 -0.58 -9.43
N TYR A 77 19.72 -1.54 -8.57
CA TYR A 77 19.41 -2.95 -8.81
C TYR A 77 17.92 -3.22 -8.80
N TYR A 78 17.20 -2.79 -7.74
CA TYR A 78 15.78 -2.99 -7.57
C TYR A 78 14.95 -2.37 -8.70
N LEU A 79 15.37 -1.23 -9.26
CA LEU A 79 14.68 -0.57 -10.37
C LEU A 79 14.48 -1.50 -11.58
N THR A 80 15.42 -2.42 -11.83
CA THR A 80 15.39 -3.35 -12.96
C THR A 80 15.04 -4.78 -12.60
N HIS A 81 14.86 -5.10 -11.30
CA HIS A 81 14.64 -6.46 -10.79
C HIS A 81 13.40 -6.55 -9.86
N ASN A 82 12.51 -5.56 -9.89
CA ASN A 82 11.37 -5.49 -8.98
C ASN A 82 10.07 -6.13 -9.53
N GLN A 83 10.15 -6.86 -10.64
CA GLN A 83 9.02 -7.53 -11.29
C GLN A 83 9.42 -8.91 -11.85
N ILE A 84 10.36 -9.61 -11.22
CA ILE A 84 10.78 -10.95 -11.61
C ILE A 84 9.86 -11.99 -10.95
N GLU A 85 9.72 -11.90 -9.63
CA GLU A 85 8.88 -12.78 -8.81
C GLU A 85 7.64 -12.06 -8.26
N THR A 86 7.59 -10.72 -8.39
CA THR A 86 6.45 -9.91 -7.96
C THR A 86 5.19 -10.27 -8.76
N ARG A 87 4.13 -10.62 -8.02
CA ARG A 87 2.83 -11.02 -8.60
C ARG A 87 1.68 -10.64 -7.68
N PRO A 88 0.47 -10.40 -8.22
CA PRO A 88 -0.72 -10.24 -7.41
C PRO A 88 -0.99 -11.49 -6.56
N TYR A 89 -1.50 -11.29 -5.34
CA TYR A 89 -2.03 -12.41 -4.57
C TYR A 89 -3.24 -13.03 -5.27
N ASP A 90 -3.48 -14.32 -5.03
CA ASP A 90 -4.59 -15.07 -5.63
C ASP A 90 -5.94 -14.39 -5.29
N GLY A 91 -6.74 -14.09 -6.30
CA GLY A 91 -8.03 -13.41 -6.19
C GLY A 91 -7.96 -11.88 -6.22
N VAL A 92 -6.77 -11.25 -6.15
CA VAL A 92 -6.67 -9.77 -6.22
C VAL A 92 -7.15 -9.24 -7.55
N MET A 93 -6.70 -9.83 -8.67
CA MET A 93 -7.09 -9.33 -9.99
C MET A 93 -8.59 -9.49 -10.26
N GLU A 94 -9.20 -10.57 -9.76
CA GLU A 94 -10.65 -10.78 -9.80
C GLU A 94 -11.39 -9.70 -9.01
N LEU A 95 -10.96 -9.46 -7.77
CA LEU A 95 -11.52 -8.41 -6.92
C LEU A 95 -11.45 -7.01 -7.56
N LEU A 96 -10.30 -6.63 -8.11
CA LEU A 96 -10.12 -5.32 -8.75
C LEU A 96 -10.98 -5.17 -10.01
N HIS A 97 -11.12 -6.25 -10.78
CA HIS A 97 -11.99 -6.28 -11.95
C HIS A 97 -13.47 -6.12 -11.57
N ASP A 98 -13.93 -6.86 -10.55
CA ASP A 98 -15.30 -6.77 -10.05
C ASP A 98 -15.62 -5.36 -9.51
N TYR A 99 -14.67 -4.73 -8.83
CA TYR A 99 -14.82 -3.36 -8.35
C TYR A 99 -14.85 -2.34 -9.50
N GLU A 100 -14.04 -2.54 -10.53
CA GLU A 100 -14.09 -1.69 -11.73
C GLU A 100 -15.43 -1.81 -12.45
N GLU A 101 -15.96 -3.03 -12.66
CA GLU A 101 -17.27 -3.24 -13.27
C GLU A 101 -18.42 -2.61 -12.48
N GLN A 102 -18.29 -2.53 -11.16
CA GLN A 102 -19.25 -1.89 -10.27
C GLN A 102 -19.05 -0.38 -10.17
N ASP A 103 -18.09 0.21 -10.89
CA ASP A 103 -17.67 1.60 -10.77
C ASP A 103 -17.35 1.99 -9.31
N MET A 104 -16.77 1.06 -8.54
CA MET A 104 -16.34 1.30 -7.17
C MET A 104 -15.07 2.18 -7.17
N PRO A 105 -15.08 3.35 -6.53
CA PRO A 105 -13.90 4.17 -6.37
C PRO A 105 -12.85 3.43 -5.53
N MET A 106 -11.68 3.22 -6.11
CA MET A 106 -10.56 2.57 -5.44
C MET A 106 -9.24 3.26 -5.76
N ALA A 107 -8.33 3.24 -4.80
CA ALA A 107 -6.99 3.77 -4.98
C ALA A 107 -5.93 2.92 -4.26
N ILE A 108 -4.70 3.00 -4.75
CA ILE A 108 -3.51 2.47 -4.07
C ILE A 108 -2.89 3.60 -3.25
N VAL A 109 -2.52 3.31 -2.00
CA VAL A 109 -1.83 4.24 -1.08
C VAL A 109 -0.68 3.50 -0.42
N THR A 110 0.56 3.80 -0.84
CA THR A 110 1.73 2.99 -0.46
C THR A 110 2.97 3.84 -0.14
N ASN A 111 3.89 3.29 0.66
CA ASN A 111 5.22 3.85 0.90
C ASN A 111 6.25 3.51 -0.19
N LYS A 112 5.82 2.77 -1.22
CA LYS A 112 6.65 2.55 -2.42
C LYS A 112 6.80 3.84 -3.22
N ASN A 113 7.96 4.06 -3.84
CA ASN A 113 8.18 5.28 -4.62
C ASN A 113 7.20 5.40 -5.80
N GLN A 114 6.74 6.62 -6.09
CA GLN A 114 5.70 6.90 -7.08
C GLN A 114 6.02 6.34 -8.46
N GLU A 115 7.27 6.48 -8.94
CA GLU A 115 7.67 5.98 -10.26
C GLU A 115 7.48 4.45 -10.41
N SER A 116 7.82 3.68 -9.37
CA SER A 116 7.58 2.23 -9.36
C SER A 116 6.10 1.89 -9.31
N VAL A 117 5.31 2.66 -8.57
CA VAL A 117 3.85 2.49 -8.49
C VAL A 117 3.21 2.70 -9.85
N ASP A 118 3.58 3.76 -10.57
CA ASP A 118 3.03 4.08 -11.90
C ASP A 118 3.31 2.95 -12.92
N VAL A 119 4.51 2.35 -12.85
CA VAL A 119 4.86 1.19 -13.68
C VAL A 119 4.00 -0.03 -13.34
N LEU A 120 3.84 -0.33 -12.05
CA LEU A 120 3.03 -1.47 -11.60
C LEU A 120 1.55 -1.31 -11.93
N VAL A 121 0.99 -0.11 -11.78
CA VAL A 121 -0.40 0.18 -12.16
C VAL A 121 -0.64 -0.09 -13.64
N ARG A 122 0.28 0.33 -14.50
CA ARG A 122 0.18 0.12 -15.94
C ARG A 122 0.39 -1.35 -16.33
N ASP A 123 1.45 -1.98 -15.81
CA ASP A 123 1.96 -3.26 -16.33
C ASP A 123 1.31 -4.47 -15.64
N VAL A 124 1.03 -4.38 -14.34
CA VAL A 124 0.42 -5.46 -13.55
C VAL A 124 -1.09 -5.30 -13.46
N PHE A 125 -1.56 -4.14 -13.01
CA PHE A 125 -3.00 -3.91 -12.77
C PHE A 125 -3.76 -3.46 -14.02
N LYS A 126 -3.09 -3.24 -15.17
CA LYS A 126 -3.72 -2.89 -16.47
C LYS A 126 -4.70 -1.72 -16.36
N ASN A 127 -4.40 -0.78 -15.46
CA ASN A 127 -5.22 0.39 -15.15
C ASN A 127 -6.60 0.09 -14.52
N HIS A 128 -6.84 -1.10 -13.94
CA HIS A 128 -8.05 -1.33 -13.13
C HIS A 128 -8.14 -0.33 -11.97
N VAL A 129 -7.01 0.10 -11.41
CA VAL A 129 -6.96 1.15 -10.39
C VAL A 129 -6.53 2.46 -11.01
N ARG A 130 -7.42 3.47 -10.99
CA ARG A 130 -7.22 4.77 -11.67
C ARG A 130 -6.41 5.78 -10.84
N VAL A 131 -6.32 5.58 -9.53
CA VAL A 131 -5.62 6.47 -8.60
C VAL A 131 -4.59 5.67 -7.82
N ALA A 132 -3.35 6.15 -7.82
CA ALA A 132 -2.29 5.59 -7.01
C ALA A 132 -1.42 6.70 -6.42
N VAL A 133 -1.19 6.62 -5.12
CA VAL A 133 -0.38 7.55 -4.33
C VAL A 133 0.76 6.78 -3.71
N GLY A 134 1.94 6.99 -4.25
CA GLY A 134 3.22 6.51 -3.72
C GLY A 134 3.98 7.60 -2.98
N ASP A 135 5.18 7.23 -2.54
CA ASP A 135 6.13 8.17 -1.95
C ASP A 135 6.76 9.04 -3.04
N ASP A 136 6.53 10.33 -2.99
CA ASP A 136 7.09 11.37 -3.88
C ASP A 136 8.32 12.09 -3.29
N GLY A 137 8.72 11.72 -2.07
CA GLY A 137 9.81 12.36 -1.35
C GLY A 137 9.48 13.75 -0.77
N ILE A 138 8.25 14.23 -0.93
CA ILE A 138 7.79 15.55 -0.51
C ILE A 138 6.71 15.41 0.57
N ARG A 139 5.71 14.59 0.32
CA ARG A 139 4.59 14.34 1.23
C ARG A 139 5.05 13.45 2.39
N PRO A 140 4.55 13.68 3.61
CA PRO A 140 4.74 12.73 4.70
C PRO A 140 4.24 11.34 4.29
N ARG A 141 5.05 10.31 4.58
CA ARG A 141 4.72 8.91 4.28
C ARG A 141 3.70 8.34 5.26
N LYS A 142 3.09 7.21 4.94
CA LYS A 142 2.38 6.38 5.92
C LYS A 142 3.30 6.13 7.13
N PRO A 143 2.81 6.23 8.36
CA PRO A 143 1.40 6.27 8.77
C PRO A 143 0.76 7.66 8.84
N ALA A 144 1.33 8.71 8.26
CA ALA A 144 0.65 10.02 8.19
C ALA A 144 -0.64 9.94 7.35
N ALA A 145 -1.63 10.77 7.67
CA ALA A 145 -2.90 10.85 6.93
C ALA A 145 -2.76 11.40 5.50
N ALA A 146 -1.74 12.20 5.25
CA ALA A 146 -1.57 12.93 3.99
C ALA A 146 -1.66 12.09 2.71
N PRO A 147 -1.11 10.85 2.61
CA PRO A 147 -1.28 10.01 1.43
C PRO A 147 -2.73 9.55 1.20
N VAL A 148 -3.49 9.27 2.26
CA VAL A 148 -4.91 8.92 2.19
C VAL A 148 -5.74 10.11 1.72
N GLU A 149 -5.53 11.29 2.31
CA GLU A 149 -6.23 12.50 1.90
C GLU A 149 -5.95 12.85 0.43
N GLU A 150 -4.72 12.70 -0.02
CA GLU A 150 -4.37 12.91 -1.44
C GLU A 150 -5.07 11.89 -2.35
N ALA A 151 -5.15 10.63 -1.96
CA ALA A 151 -5.87 9.62 -2.72
C ALA A 151 -7.36 9.97 -2.83
N LEU A 152 -7.98 10.41 -1.74
CA LEU A 152 -9.38 10.84 -1.71
C LEU A 152 -9.61 12.07 -2.60
N ARG A 153 -8.72 13.07 -2.58
CA ARG A 153 -8.80 14.25 -3.48
C ARG A 153 -8.74 13.83 -4.95
N ARG A 154 -7.81 12.95 -5.30
CA ARG A 154 -7.69 12.45 -6.68
C ARG A 154 -8.91 11.62 -7.08
N LEU A 155 -9.44 10.78 -6.20
CA LEU A 155 -10.67 10.03 -6.45
C LEU A 155 -11.86 10.96 -6.70
N ARG A 156 -12.02 12.02 -5.90
CA ARG A 156 -13.07 13.03 -6.13
C ARG A 156 -13.00 13.64 -7.52
N GLN A 157 -11.79 13.90 -8.03
CA GLN A 157 -11.57 14.46 -9.38
C GLN A 157 -11.84 13.44 -10.49
N VAL A 158 -11.30 12.22 -10.34
CA VAL A 158 -11.43 11.13 -11.33
C VAL A 158 -12.88 10.67 -11.48
N TYR A 159 -13.65 10.70 -10.39
CA TYR A 159 -15.06 10.32 -10.35
C TYR A 159 -15.98 11.56 -10.25
N ALA A 160 -15.58 12.71 -10.83
CA ALA A 160 -16.32 13.96 -10.76
C ALA A 160 -17.74 13.86 -11.35
N ASP A 161 -17.92 13.04 -12.38
CA ASP A 161 -19.23 12.78 -13.02
C ASP A 161 -20.12 11.84 -12.21
N ARG A 162 -19.58 11.18 -11.18
CA ARG A 162 -20.33 10.35 -10.25
C ARG A 162 -21.14 11.25 -9.35
N SER A 163 -22.44 11.00 -9.29
CA SER A 163 -23.30 11.69 -8.33
C SER A 163 -22.96 11.21 -6.90
N TRP A 164 -22.07 11.91 -6.23
CA TRP A 164 -21.86 11.77 -4.78
C TRP A 164 -23.15 12.08 -3.99
N ALA A 165 -24.14 12.71 -4.64
CA ALA A 165 -25.47 12.95 -4.11
C ALA A 165 -26.24 11.66 -3.75
N ARG A 166 -25.91 10.51 -4.36
CA ARG A 166 -26.45 9.21 -3.92
C ARG A 166 -26.09 8.88 -2.47
N MET A 167 -25.02 9.50 -1.98
CA MET A 167 -24.48 9.36 -0.64
C MET A 167 -24.96 10.50 0.28
N GLY A 168 -25.86 11.39 -0.19
CA GLY A 168 -26.41 12.51 0.59
C GLY A 168 -25.57 13.78 0.60
N VAL A 169 -24.61 13.92 -0.32
CA VAL A 169 -23.76 15.12 -0.43
C VAL A 169 -24.32 16.05 -1.46
N GLU A 170 -24.50 17.32 -1.10
CA GLU A 170 -24.69 18.41 -2.05
C GLU A 170 -23.35 18.72 -2.75
N ASP A 171 -23.38 18.97 -4.06
CA ASP A 171 -22.20 19.30 -4.90
C ASP A 171 -21.40 20.52 -4.44
N ALA A 172 -21.87 21.21 -3.39
CA ALA A 172 -21.36 22.49 -2.89
C ALA A 172 -20.36 22.40 -1.73
N LEU A 173 -19.96 21.18 -1.27
CA LEU A 173 -19.00 21.08 -0.18
C LEU A 173 -17.60 21.58 -0.59
N SER A 174 -16.97 22.35 0.29
CA SER A 174 -15.54 22.62 0.18
C SER A 174 -14.74 21.31 0.11
N GLU A 175 -13.49 21.39 -0.30
CA GLU A 175 -12.64 20.16 -0.32
C GLU A 175 -12.44 19.59 1.09
N GLU A 176 -12.25 20.45 2.09
CA GLU A 176 -12.04 20.07 3.47
C GLU A 176 -13.31 19.43 4.06
N ASP A 177 -14.48 20.04 3.87
CA ASP A 177 -15.74 19.49 4.35
C ASP A 177 -16.07 18.15 3.68
N TRP A 178 -15.75 18.01 2.39
CA TRP A 178 -15.94 16.75 1.66
C TRP A 178 -15.03 15.65 2.21
N LEU A 179 -13.75 15.96 2.50
CA LEU A 179 -12.83 15.00 3.09
C LEU A 179 -13.34 14.50 4.44
N GLU A 180 -13.79 15.39 5.32
CA GLU A 180 -14.34 14.98 6.62
C GLU A 180 -15.63 14.13 6.47
N TRP A 181 -16.47 14.50 5.52
CA TRP A 181 -17.72 13.79 5.27
C TRP A 181 -17.50 12.39 4.70
N ILE A 182 -16.50 12.20 3.81
CA ILE A 182 -16.29 10.91 3.12
C ILE A 182 -15.61 9.87 4.00
N LYS A 183 -14.83 10.27 4.99
CA LYS A 183 -14.04 9.36 5.85
C LYS A 183 -14.83 8.15 6.41
N PRO A 184 -16.05 8.32 6.96
CA PRO A 184 -16.83 7.18 7.45
C PRO A 184 -17.27 6.18 6.36
N HIS A 185 -17.13 6.54 5.09
CA HIS A 185 -17.49 5.73 3.92
C HIS A 185 -16.26 5.07 3.26
N VAL A 186 -15.08 5.22 3.87
CA VAL A 186 -13.81 4.72 3.33
C VAL A 186 -13.34 3.51 4.12
N LEU A 187 -12.96 2.46 3.41
CA LEU A 187 -12.25 1.33 3.96
C LEU A 187 -10.80 1.33 3.46
N TYR A 188 -9.85 1.34 4.39
CA TYR A 188 -8.44 1.14 4.10
C TYR A 188 -8.08 -0.33 4.29
N VAL A 189 -7.41 -0.94 3.32
CA VAL A 189 -7.03 -2.35 3.32
C VAL A 189 -5.51 -2.47 3.31
N GLY A 190 -4.94 -3.15 4.29
CA GLY A 190 -3.48 -3.32 4.41
C GLY A 190 -3.10 -4.56 5.19
N ASP A 191 -1.81 -4.87 5.27
CA ASP A 191 -1.29 -6.09 5.89
C ASP A 191 -0.37 -5.84 7.09
N SER A 192 -0.29 -4.59 7.57
CA SER A 192 0.73 -4.21 8.55
C SER A 192 0.24 -3.26 9.65
N ASP A 193 1.08 -3.13 10.68
CA ASP A 193 0.98 -2.11 11.72
C ASP A 193 0.99 -0.68 11.17
N VAL A 194 1.74 -0.45 10.08
CA VAL A 194 1.77 0.85 9.39
C VAL A 194 0.41 1.17 8.78
N ASP A 195 -0.29 0.18 8.24
CA ASP A 195 -1.61 0.36 7.61
C ASP A 195 -2.69 0.63 8.64
N ALA A 196 -2.70 -0.13 9.74
CA ALA A 196 -3.61 0.12 10.85
C ALA A 196 -3.46 1.55 11.40
N ALA A 197 -2.20 1.98 11.62
CA ALA A 197 -1.91 3.34 12.07
C ALA A 197 -2.26 4.40 11.02
N THR A 198 -2.11 4.08 9.71
CA THR A 198 -2.50 4.99 8.62
C THR A 198 -4.01 5.22 8.62
N ALA A 199 -4.79 4.15 8.73
CA ALA A 199 -6.24 4.24 8.81
C ALA A 199 -6.70 5.05 10.02
N GLU A 200 -6.15 4.75 11.21
CA GLU A 200 -6.42 5.48 12.45
C GLU A 200 -6.12 6.97 12.32
N ASN A 201 -4.91 7.32 11.86
CA ASN A 201 -4.48 8.71 11.68
C ASN A 201 -5.30 9.46 10.62
N SER A 202 -5.90 8.74 9.67
CA SER A 202 -6.74 9.30 8.60
C SER A 202 -8.20 9.38 9.00
N GLY A 203 -8.62 8.74 10.08
CA GLY A 203 -10.01 8.68 10.53
C GLY A 203 -10.90 7.82 9.64
N VAL A 204 -10.35 6.74 9.06
CA VAL A 204 -11.07 5.77 8.21
C VAL A 204 -11.02 4.38 8.83
N ASP A 205 -11.98 3.51 8.43
CA ASP A 205 -11.99 2.12 8.89
C ASP A 205 -10.84 1.31 8.25
N CYS A 206 -10.30 0.34 9.01
CA CYS A 206 -9.21 -0.53 8.58
C CYS A 206 -9.67 -1.99 8.44
N ALA A 207 -9.42 -2.61 7.29
CA ALA A 207 -9.43 -4.05 7.11
C ALA A 207 -7.97 -4.56 7.03
N LEU A 208 -7.62 -5.56 7.81
CA LEU A 208 -6.29 -6.17 7.78
C LEU A 208 -6.29 -7.47 6.99
N CYS A 209 -5.18 -7.75 6.29
CA CYS A 209 -4.98 -8.92 5.43
C CYS A 209 -4.02 -9.91 6.07
N ALA A 210 -4.48 -11.12 6.40
CA ALA A 210 -3.64 -12.16 7.00
C ALA A 210 -2.74 -12.88 5.98
N TRP A 211 -2.92 -12.67 4.68
CA TRP A 211 -2.05 -13.24 3.63
C TRP A 211 -0.76 -12.46 3.37
N GLY A 212 -0.58 -11.30 4.02
CA GLY A 212 0.52 -10.37 3.78
C GLY A 212 1.82 -10.71 4.53
N PHE A 213 2.57 -9.68 4.90
CA PHE A 213 3.91 -9.83 5.47
C PHE A 213 3.91 -9.96 7.00
N ARG A 214 2.86 -9.53 7.70
CA ARG A 214 2.79 -9.62 9.16
C ARG A 214 2.12 -10.89 9.61
N GLU A 215 2.58 -11.40 10.76
CA GLU A 215 1.96 -12.54 11.43
C GLU A 215 0.55 -12.19 11.89
N GLU A 216 -0.40 -13.12 11.72
CA GLU A 216 -1.81 -12.95 12.09
C GLU A 216 -1.96 -12.59 13.57
N SER A 217 -1.18 -13.19 14.45
CA SER A 217 -1.17 -12.92 15.89
C SER A 217 -0.84 -11.45 16.23
N LEU A 218 -0.03 -10.78 15.39
CA LEU A 218 0.20 -9.35 15.52
C LEU A 218 -1.01 -8.56 15.00
N LEU A 219 -1.53 -8.93 13.83
CA LEU A 219 -2.66 -8.24 13.21
C LEU A 219 -3.90 -8.24 14.10
N GLU A 220 -4.18 -9.33 14.79
CA GLU A 220 -5.28 -9.45 15.76
C GLU A 220 -5.19 -8.42 16.91
N THR A 221 -4.01 -7.91 17.22
CA THR A 221 -3.80 -6.91 18.29
C THR A 221 -3.97 -5.48 17.81
N LEU A 222 -4.01 -5.23 16.51
CA LEU A 222 -4.07 -3.90 15.92
C LEU A 222 -5.53 -3.41 15.77
N PRO A 223 -5.79 -2.10 15.73
CA PRO A 223 -7.11 -1.57 15.42
C PRO A 223 -7.55 -1.99 14.00
N HIS A 224 -8.67 -2.71 13.91
CA HIS A 224 -9.28 -3.09 12.62
C HIS A 224 -10.77 -3.39 12.79
N VAL A 225 -11.53 -3.30 11.70
CA VAL A 225 -12.94 -3.67 11.66
C VAL A 225 -13.18 -5.10 11.17
N VAL A 226 -12.20 -5.67 10.47
CA VAL A 226 -12.20 -7.06 9.99
C VAL A 226 -10.76 -7.53 9.69
N LEU A 227 -10.48 -8.80 9.98
CA LEU A 227 -9.29 -9.52 9.51
C LEU A 227 -9.73 -10.45 8.37
N LEU A 228 -9.13 -10.28 7.21
CA LEU A 228 -9.42 -11.02 5.97
C LEU A 228 -8.34 -12.06 5.70
N HIS A 229 -8.75 -13.26 5.29
CA HIS A 229 -7.83 -14.35 4.96
C HIS A 229 -7.69 -14.58 3.45
N LYS A 230 -8.61 -14.01 2.65
CA LYS A 230 -8.58 -14.06 1.19
C LYS A 230 -9.10 -12.75 0.60
N PRO A 231 -8.54 -12.27 -0.54
CA PRO A 231 -8.97 -11.03 -1.18
C PRO A 231 -10.47 -10.97 -1.47
N LEU A 232 -11.08 -12.05 -1.93
CA LEU A 232 -12.51 -12.09 -2.30
C LEU A 232 -13.46 -11.98 -1.09
N GLU A 233 -13.00 -12.19 0.14
CA GLU A 233 -13.81 -11.94 1.34
C GLU A 233 -14.14 -10.45 1.51
N LEU A 234 -13.30 -9.57 0.94
CA LEU A 234 -13.50 -8.13 0.99
C LEU A 234 -14.81 -7.69 0.30
N GLU A 235 -15.17 -8.32 -0.82
CA GLU A 235 -16.39 -8.00 -1.53
C GLU A 235 -17.65 -8.20 -0.67
N ALA A 236 -17.74 -9.34 0.00
CA ALA A 236 -18.85 -9.64 0.90
C ALA A 236 -18.90 -8.64 2.08
N PHE A 237 -17.74 -8.26 2.61
CA PHE A 237 -17.66 -7.32 3.72
C PHE A 237 -18.03 -5.89 3.33
N VAL A 238 -17.63 -5.41 2.15
CA VAL A 238 -17.95 -4.06 1.64
C VAL A 238 -19.42 -3.91 1.30
N ARG A 239 -20.06 -5.00 0.84
CA ARG A 239 -21.50 -4.99 0.51
C ARG A 239 -22.40 -4.99 1.73
N GLY A 240 -21.96 -5.54 2.88
CA GLY A 240 -22.70 -5.65 4.14
C GLY A 240 -23.67 -6.80 4.12
#